data_5512655f1bf2812c626e8a3307afbb7c
#
_entry.id   5512655f1bf2812c626e8a3307afbb7c
#
_cell.length_a   1.000
_cell.length_b   1.000
_cell.length_c   1.000
_cell.angle_alpha   90.00
_cell.angle_beta   90.00
_cell.angle_gamma   90.00
#
_symmetry.space_group_name_H-M   'P 1'
#
loop_
_entity.id
_entity.type
_entity.pdbx_description
1 polymer ?
#
loop_
_entity_poly.entity_id
_entity_poly.type
_entity_poly.pdbx_seq_one_letter_code
_entity_poly.pdbx_strand_id
1 'polypeptide(L)'
;MRRQRLPALRLALRLWWPPRLLRLRQRRSSSTGSTVLTQPESPAHSPADSPACEWRPVDGAPRLTNARCELLREIQVMDEYGELRNIYTPAERPLTVFVDKRELVTLMTLGECPELLVLGYLRNQRLISSAQEVESITVDWDVGAAAVRTHAGVQDIAAKTAHRVVTTGCGQGTVFGDVMQQLDTVQLPDAETARIRQTTIHRMLEAMRQQASIHRKAGSVHGCALFRGGEMLVFVEDVGRHNAIDTIAGWMQLHGVDGGDKAFYTTGRLTSEMVMKSAQLGVPIVVSRNGVTAMGHELASNLGMALFGRASNRHFLCYCGFERFDSEPEPQRPPVRVVAG
;
A
#
# COMPACT_ATOMS: atom_id res chain seq x y z
N MET A 1 11.87 -49.78 -5.89
CA MET A 1 10.99 -49.19 -4.86
C MET A 1 10.48 -47.83 -5.34
N ARG A 2 9.22 -47.79 -5.75
CA ARG A 2 8.56 -46.61 -6.32
C ARG A 2 8.06 -45.69 -5.22
N ARG A 3 8.43 -44.43 -5.23
CA ARG A 3 7.83 -43.39 -4.40
C ARG A 3 6.64 -42.76 -5.14
N GLN A 4 5.44 -43.13 -4.67
CA GLN A 4 4.23 -42.33 -4.93
C GLN A 4 4.14 -41.24 -3.85
N ARG A 5 4.04 -39.97 -4.25
CA ARG A 5 3.50 -38.91 -3.40
C ARG A 5 2.87 -37.84 -4.25
N LEU A 6 1.67 -37.58 -3.89
CA LEU A 6 0.70 -36.48 -4.04
C LEU A 6 -0.58 -36.95 -4.75
N PRO A 7 -1.70 -36.90 -4.03
CA PRO A 7 -2.57 -35.75 -4.06
C PRO A 7 -3.31 -35.52 -2.71
N ALA A 8 -2.89 -34.65 -1.87
CA ALA A 8 -3.61 -34.30 -0.65
C ALA A 8 -4.18 -32.88 -0.60
N LEU A 9 -3.86 -32.00 -1.56
CA LEU A 9 -4.30 -30.60 -1.52
C LEU A 9 -5.60 -30.29 -2.30
N ARG A 10 -6.20 -31.25 -3.00
CA ARG A 10 -7.46 -31.01 -3.72
C ARG A 10 -8.74 -31.37 -2.94
N LEU A 11 -8.63 -31.94 -1.76
CA LEU A 11 -9.80 -32.42 -0.99
C LEU A 11 -10.29 -31.44 0.10
N ALA A 12 -9.51 -30.47 0.52
CA ALA A 12 -9.88 -29.56 1.61
C ALA A 12 -10.82 -28.40 1.24
N LEU A 13 -11.02 -28.12 -0.04
CA LEU A 13 -11.85 -27.00 -0.50
C LEU A 13 -13.29 -27.38 -0.90
N ARG A 14 -13.70 -28.63 -0.74
CA ARG A 14 -15.05 -29.08 -1.12
C ARG A 14 -16.02 -29.31 0.03
N LEU A 15 -15.64 -29.08 1.28
CA LEU A 15 -16.47 -29.45 2.44
C LEU A 15 -17.16 -28.30 3.18
N TRP A 16 -17.18 -27.09 2.61
CA TRP A 16 -17.76 -25.94 3.35
C TRP A 16 -18.88 -25.18 2.63
N TRP A 17 -19.62 -25.82 1.68
CA TRP A 17 -20.82 -25.19 1.10
C TRP A 17 -21.91 -26.22 0.89
N PRO A 18 -23.05 -26.17 1.62
CA PRO A 18 -24.20 -26.99 1.32
C PRO A 18 -25.01 -26.39 0.15
N PRO A 19 -25.41 -27.19 -0.84
CA PRO A 19 -26.26 -26.72 -1.92
C PRO A 19 -27.74 -26.65 -1.45
N ARG A 20 -28.28 -25.48 -1.27
CA ARG A 20 -29.74 -25.27 -1.29
C ARG A 20 -30.17 -24.63 -2.59
N LEU A 21 -30.64 -25.47 -3.51
CA LEU A 21 -31.42 -25.12 -4.67
C LEU A 21 -32.76 -24.51 -4.24
N LEU A 22 -32.94 -23.23 -4.42
CA LEU A 22 -34.27 -22.60 -4.44
C LEU A 22 -34.68 -22.41 -5.91
N ARG A 23 -35.67 -23.21 -6.32
CA ARG A 23 -36.38 -23.04 -7.60
C ARG A 23 -37.19 -21.74 -7.52
N LEU A 24 -36.81 -20.72 -8.24
CA LEU A 24 -37.64 -19.55 -8.50
C LEU A 24 -38.53 -19.81 -9.69
N ARG A 25 -39.84 -19.77 -9.42
CA ARG A 25 -40.91 -19.80 -10.42
C ARG A 25 -40.80 -18.57 -11.32
N GLN A 26 -40.67 -18.80 -12.61
CA GLN A 26 -40.86 -17.75 -13.60
C GLN A 26 -42.30 -17.25 -13.56
N ARG A 27 -42.53 -16.00 -13.21
CA ARG A 27 -43.74 -15.26 -13.57
C ARG A 27 -43.37 -14.33 -14.74
N ARG A 28 -43.96 -14.59 -15.88
CA ARG A 28 -44.03 -13.65 -17.00
C ARG A 28 -44.93 -12.49 -16.60
N SER A 29 -44.48 -11.26 -16.73
CA SER A 29 -45.32 -10.09 -16.86
C SER A 29 -44.75 -9.18 -17.95
N SER A 30 -45.65 -8.70 -18.77
CA SER A 30 -45.52 -7.96 -20.02
C SER A 30 -45.01 -6.54 -19.83
N SER A 31 -44.16 -6.16 -20.75
CA SER A 31 -43.82 -4.84 -21.32
C SER A 31 -44.51 -3.59 -20.82
N THR A 32 -43.74 -2.63 -20.32
CA THR A 32 -43.91 -1.20 -20.66
C THR A 32 -42.51 -0.53 -20.63
N GLY A 33 -42.22 0.26 -21.69
CA GLY A 33 -40.92 0.85 -21.93
C GLY A 33 -40.54 1.90 -20.86
N SER A 34 -39.30 1.84 -20.43
CA SER A 34 -38.66 2.89 -19.65
C SER A 34 -37.42 3.32 -20.39
N THR A 35 -37.36 4.58 -20.69
CA THR A 35 -36.26 5.27 -21.36
C THR A 35 -35.01 5.24 -20.45
N VAL A 36 -34.00 4.48 -20.84
CA VAL A 36 -32.72 4.46 -20.18
C VAL A 36 -32.00 5.77 -20.47
N LEU A 37 -31.84 6.61 -19.47
CA LEU A 37 -30.90 7.72 -19.51
C LEU A 37 -29.48 7.16 -19.45
N THR A 38 -28.83 7.09 -20.58
CA THR A 38 -27.38 6.78 -20.68
C THR A 38 -26.59 7.92 -20.04
N GLN A 39 -25.97 7.65 -18.89
CA GLN A 39 -24.90 8.50 -18.37
C GLN A 39 -23.68 8.36 -19.28
N PRO A 40 -22.89 9.46 -19.52
CA PRO A 40 -21.71 9.38 -20.35
C PRO A 40 -20.69 8.44 -19.69
N GLU A 41 -20.25 7.43 -20.44
CA GLU A 41 -19.15 6.56 -20.10
C GLU A 41 -17.89 7.39 -19.91
N SER A 42 -17.40 7.49 -18.69
CA SER A 42 -16.03 7.93 -18.43
C SER A 42 -15.07 6.88 -18.99
N PRO A 43 -14.03 7.29 -19.72
CA PRO A 43 -13.09 6.35 -20.33
C PRO A 43 -12.50 5.43 -19.27
N ALA A 44 -12.54 4.13 -19.53
CA ALA A 44 -11.90 3.11 -18.71
C ALA A 44 -10.40 3.45 -18.62
N HIS A 45 -9.91 3.76 -17.40
CA HIS A 45 -8.47 3.89 -17.16
C HIS A 45 -7.85 2.52 -17.43
N SER A 46 -7.04 2.45 -18.47
CA SER A 46 -6.17 1.31 -18.72
C SER A 46 -5.15 1.17 -17.58
N PRO A 47 -4.77 -0.04 -17.15
CA PRO A 47 -3.67 -0.24 -16.18
C PRO A 47 -2.34 0.39 -16.61
N ALA A 48 -2.22 0.79 -17.88
CA ALA A 48 -1.05 1.45 -18.45
C ALA A 48 -0.79 2.88 -17.94
N ASP A 49 -1.75 3.51 -17.25
CA ASP A 49 -1.71 4.96 -16.96
C ASP A 49 -1.33 5.29 -15.50
N SER A 50 -0.81 4.35 -14.71
CA SER A 50 -0.30 4.66 -13.38
C SER A 50 1.14 5.18 -13.46
N PRO A 51 1.39 6.47 -13.21
CA PRO A 51 2.75 7.03 -13.22
C PRO A 51 3.67 6.37 -12.18
N ALA A 52 3.12 5.70 -11.17
CA ALA A 52 3.88 4.97 -10.16
C ALA A 52 4.67 3.80 -10.74
N CYS A 53 4.15 3.15 -11.78
CA CYS A 53 4.80 2.00 -12.42
C CYS A 53 5.65 2.38 -13.65
N GLU A 54 5.69 3.66 -14.00
CA GLU A 54 6.60 4.17 -15.01
C GLU A 54 8.00 4.33 -14.40
N TRP A 55 8.87 3.42 -14.71
CA TRP A 55 10.28 3.53 -14.35
C TRP A 55 11.13 3.57 -15.62
N ARG A 56 12.15 4.42 -15.59
CA ARG A 56 13.18 4.44 -16.64
C ARG A 56 14.37 3.64 -16.14
N PRO A 57 14.97 2.79 -16.99
CA PRO A 57 16.18 2.08 -16.61
C PRO A 57 17.24 3.11 -16.17
N VAL A 58 17.74 2.95 -14.95
CA VAL A 58 18.90 3.69 -14.45
C VAL A 58 20.10 2.77 -14.55
N ASP A 59 21.27 3.29 -14.88
CA ASP A 59 22.49 2.48 -14.94
C ASP A 59 22.73 1.75 -13.62
N GLY A 60 22.92 0.43 -13.70
CA GLY A 60 23.07 -0.44 -12.53
C GLY A 60 21.77 -0.83 -11.84
N ALA A 61 20.62 -0.44 -12.36
CA ALA A 61 19.31 -0.90 -11.83
C ALA A 61 19.05 -2.37 -12.20
N PRO A 62 18.29 -3.11 -11.37
CA PRO A 62 17.87 -4.48 -11.69
C PRO A 62 17.03 -4.51 -12.98
N ARG A 63 17.08 -5.63 -13.69
CA ARG A 63 16.17 -5.89 -14.82
C ARG A 63 14.80 -6.25 -14.27
N LEU A 64 13.77 -5.52 -14.63
CA LEU A 64 12.40 -5.71 -14.19
C LEU A 64 11.50 -6.12 -15.36
N THR A 65 10.53 -7.00 -15.13
CA THR A 65 9.62 -7.53 -16.17
C THR A 65 8.63 -6.48 -16.63
N ASN A 66 8.24 -5.54 -15.74
CA ASN A 66 7.13 -4.61 -15.93
C ASN A 66 5.79 -5.36 -16.15
N ALA A 67 5.52 -6.36 -15.30
CA ALA A 67 4.35 -7.20 -15.38
C ALA A 67 3.07 -6.41 -15.08
N ARG A 68 2.04 -6.64 -15.88
CA ARG A 68 0.73 -5.98 -15.74
C ARG A 68 -0.37 -7.01 -15.51
N CYS A 69 -1.39 -6.62 -14.77
CA CYS A 69 -2.57 -7.43 -14.57
C CYS A 69 -3.81 -6.53 -14.41
N GLU A 70 -4.98 -7.13 -14.50
CA GLU A 70 -6.24 -6.45 -14.28
C GLU A 70 -6.38 -6.11 -12.79
N LEU A 71 -6.61 -4.83 -12.46
CA LEU A 71 -6.67 -4.33 -11.08
C LEU A 71 -8.10 -4.35 -10.50
N LEU A 72 -9.10 -4.37 -11.35
CA LEU A 72 -10.51 -4.32 -10.98
C LEU A 72 -11.26 -5.50 -11.61
N ARG A 73 -12.21 -6.04 -10.88
CA ARG A 73 -13.15 -7.04 -11.38
C ARG A 73 -14.58 -6.51 -11.22
N GLU A 74 -15.36 -6.61 -12.28
CA GLU A 74 -16.79 -6.34 -12.21
C GLU A 74 -17.50 -7.53 -11.56
N ILE A 75 -18.38 -7.23 -10.59
CA ILE A 75 -19.24 -8.22 -9.92
C ILE A 75 -20.66 -7.70 -9.83
N GLN A 76 -21.60 -8.62 -9.80
CA GLN A 76 -23.00 -8.30 -9.53
C GLN A 76 -23.29 -8.42 -8.04
N VAL A 77 -23.90 -7.39 -7.48
CA VAL A 77 -24.32 -7.31 -6.07
C VAL A 77 -25.79 -6.98 -5.97
N MET A 78 -26.40 -7.26 -4.82
CA MET A 78 -27.76 -6.86 -4.52
C MET A 78 -27.73 -5.77 -3.47
N ASP A 79 -28.46 -4.67 -3.70
CA ASP A 79 -28.58 -3.58 -2.74
C ASP A 79 -29.67 -3.87 -1.68
N GLU A 80 -29.87 -2.93 -0.76
CA GLU A 80 -30.85 -3.02 0.35
C GLU A 80 -32.32 -3.07 -0.11
N TYR A 81 -32.60 -2.71 -1.35
CA TYR A 81 -33.93 -2.78 -1.96
C TYR A 81 -34.16 -4.07 -2.75
N GLY A 82 -33.14 -4.96 -2.83
CA GLY A 82 -33.20 -6.19 -3.61
C GLY A 82 -32.92 -6.01 -5.10
N GLU A 83 -32.38 -4.85 -5.51
CA GLU A 83 -32.04 -4.57 -6.89
C GLU A 83 -30.58 -5.05 -7.19
N LEU A 84 -30.41 -5.67 -8.37
CA LEU A 84 -29.10 -6.12 -8.82
C LEU A 84 -28.35 -4.97 -9.50
N ARG A 85 -27.11 -4.74 -9.07
CA ARG A 85 -26.20 -3.73 -9.61
C ARG A 85 -24.85 -4.33 -9.93
N ASN A 86 -24.23 -3.84 -11.00
CA ASN A 86 -22.83 -4.15 -11.29
C ASN A 86 -21.95 -3.10 -10.63
N ILE A 87 -20.93 -3.57 -9.90
CA ILE A 87 -19.92 -2.72 -9.27
C ILE A 87 -18.53 -3.28 -9.56
N TYR A 88 -17.51 -2.44 -9.39
CA TYR A 88 -16.12 -2.88 -9.41
C TYR A 88 -15.63 -3.25 -8.01
N THR A 89 -14.80 -4.27 -7.92
CA THR A 89 -14.05 -4.64 -6.72
C THR A 89 -12.57 -4.81 -7.05
N PRO A 90 -11.64 -4.52 -6.10
CA PRO A 90 -10.21 -4.76 -6.32
C PRO A 90 -9.93 -6.24 -6.60
N ALA A 91 -9.10 -6.50 -7.60
CA ALA A 91 -8.70 -7.85 -8.01
C ALA A 91 -7.52 -8.35 -7.17
N GLU A 92 -7.73 -8.53 -5.85
CA GLU A 92 -6.70 -9.07 -4.95
C GLU A 92 -6.20 -10.43 -5.43
N ARG A 93 -4.87 -10.62 -5.44
CA ARG A 93 -4.24 -11.85 -5.89
C ARG A 93 -2.97 -12.18 -5.11
N PRO A 94 -2.61 -13.47 -4.99
CA PRO A 94 -1.36 -13.88 -4.37
C PRO A 94 -0.17 -13.64 -5.31
N LEU A 95 0.94 -13.18 -4.75
CA LEU A 95 2.25 -13.09 -5.40
C LEU A 95 3.27 -13.79 -4.51
N THR A 96 3.70 -14.99 -4.89
CA THR A 96 4.71 -15.75 -4.17
C THR A 96 6.10 -15.31 -4.59
N VAL A 97 6.88 -14.79 -3.66
CA VAL A 97 8.22 -14.26 -3.90
C VAL A 97 9.26 -15.35 -3.66
N PHE A 98 10.08 -15.61 -4.67
CA PHE A 98 11.23 -16.50 -4.61
C PHE A 98 12.51 -15.66 -4.72
N VAL A 99 13.47 -15.86 -3.81
CA VAL A 99 14.80 -15.24 -3.85
C VAL A 99 15.83 -16.33 -4.03
N ASP A 100 16.63 -16.27 -5.10
CA ASP A 100 17.66 -17.24 -5.44
C ASP A 100 17.15 -18.70 -5.30
N LYS A 101 15.94 -18.96 -5.87
CA LYS A 101 15.24 -20.26 -5.89
C LYS A 101 14.61 -20.69 -4.55
N ARG A 102 14.66 -19.86 -3.50
CA ARG A 102 14.01 -20.13 -2.20
C ARG A 102 12.72 -19.35 -2.10
N GLU A 103 11.64 -20.02 -1.75
CA GLU A 103 10.40 -19.34 -1.41
C GLU A 103 10.57 -18.51 -0.14
N LEU A 104 10.21 -17.23 -0.22
CA LEU A 104 10.34 -16.28 0.87
C LEU A 104 9.00 -15.98 1.53
N VAL A 105 8.00 -15.59 0.76
CA VAL A 105 6.70 -15.11 1.24
C VAL A 105 5.68 -15.10 0.10
N THR A 106 4.39 -15.20 0.44
CA THR A 106 3.30 -14.88 -0.48
C THR A 106 2.64 -13.57 -0.03
N LEU A 107 2.64 -12.57 -0.89
CA LEU A 107 2.03 -11.26 -0.68
C LEU A 107 0.64 -11.23 -1.32
N MET A 108 -0.41 -10.92 -0.54
CA MET A 108 -1.72 -10.61 -1.12
C MET A 108 -1.71 -9.16 -1.56
N THR A 109 -1.81 -8.91 -2.86
CA THR A 109 -1.62 -7.58 -3.46
C THR A 109 -2.64 -7.28 -4.55
N LEU A 110 -2.84 -6.00 -4.83
CA LEU A 110 -3.56 -5.54 -6.00
C LEU A 110 -2.80 -5.84 -7.31
N GLY A 111 -1.46 -5.85 -7.24
CA GLY A 111 -0.58 -6.16 -8.37
C GLY A 111 -0.32 -4.99 -9.32
N GLU A 112 -0.45 -3.74 -8.87
CA GLU A 112 -0.24 -2.55 -9.71
C GLU A 112 1.22 -2.42 -10.17
N CYS A 113 2.19 -2.51 -9.22
CA CYS A 113 3.63 -2.41 -9.50
C CYS A 113 4.38 -3.54 -8.78
N PRO A 114 4.23 -4.79 -9.22
CA PRO A 114 4.66 -5.94 -8.42
C PRO A 114 6.19 -6.01 -8.23
N GLU A 115 6.98 -5.59 -9.22
CA GLU A 115 8.44 -5.60 -9.11
C GLU A 115 8.93 -4.59 -8.07
N LEU A 116 8.31 -3.39 -8.01
CA LEU A 116 8.62 -2.39 -7.01
C LEU A 116 8.19 -2.84 -5.62
N LEU A 117 7.03 -3.49 -5.50
CA LEU A 117 6.57 -4.10 -4.25
C LEU A 117 7.60 -5.11 -3.74
N VAL A 118 8.07 -6.02 -4.61
CA VAL A 118 9.06 -7.04 -4.24
C VAL A 118 10.40 -6.39 -3.83
N LEU A 119 10.89 -5.43 -4.61
CA LEU A 119 12.14 -4.73 -4.32
C LEU A 119 12.07 -4.02 -2.96
N GLY A 120 11.01 -3.28 -2.70
CA GLY A 120 10.82 -2.55 -1.46
C GLY A 120 10.55 -3.47 -0.27
N TYR A 121 9.83 -4.57 -0.47
CA TYR A 121 9.68 -5.60 0.55
C TYR A 121 11.05 -6.15 0.99
N LEU A 122 11.91 -6.54 0.05
CA LEU A 122 13.25 -7.04 0.36
C LEU A 122 14.08 -6.00 1.12
N ARG A 123 13.99 -4.73 0.74
CA ARG A 123 14.67 -3.61 1.41
C ARG A 123 14.17 -3.41 2.83
N ASN A 124 12.85 -3.36 3.03
CA ASN A 124 12.22 -3.14 4.34
C ASN A 124 12.35 -4.35 5.28
N GLN A 125 12.51 -5.57 4.73
CA GLN A 125 12.89 -6.76 5.49
C GLN A 125 14.41 -6.88 5.69
N ARG A 126 15.20 -5.89 5.21
CA ARG A 126 16.68 -5.87 5.29
C ARG A 126 17.36 -7.12 4.69
N LEU A 127 16.72 -7.70 3.71
CA LEU A 127 17.30 -8.81 2.93
C LEU A 127 18.30 -8.28 1.91
N ILE A 128 18.13 -7.04 1.48
CA ILE A 128 19.05 -6.27 0.65
C ILE A 128 19.25 -4.88 1.28
N SER A 129 20.40 -4.28 1.02
CA SER A 129 20.71 -2.90 1.42
C SER A 129 20.45 -1.90 0.29
N SER A 130 20.53 -2.35 -0.95
CA SER A 130 20.44 -1.52 -2.13
C SER A 130 19.86 -2.29 -3.32
N ALA A 131 19.22 -1.57 -4.25
CA ALA A 131 18.69 -2.14 -5.48
C ALA A 131 19.78 -2.78 -6.35
N GLN A 132 21.02 -2.30 -6.27
CA GLN A 132 22.19 -2.81 -7.01
C GLN A 132 22.59 -4.22 -6.59
N GLU A 133 22.15 -4.74 -5.45
CA GLU A 133 22.37 -6.14 -5.07
C GLU A 133 21.51 -7.12 -5.88
N VAL A 134 20.45 -6.60 -6.52
CA VAL A 134 19.48 -7.39 -7.30
C VAL A 134 19.85 -7.34 -8.78
N GLU A 135 20.02 -8.51 -9.38
CA GLU A 135 20.27 -8.66 -10.84
C GLU A 135 18.94 -8.48 -11.63
N SER A 136 17.88 -9.16 -11.16
CA SER A 136 16.58 -9.11 -11.84
C SER A 136 15.42 -9.48 -10.92
N ILE A 137 14.25 -8.93 -11.25
CA ILE A 137 12.95 -9.33 -10.68
C ILE A 137 12.03 -9.66 -11.86
N THR A 138 11.66 -10.93 -11.95
CA THR A 138 10.75 -11.44 -12.98
C THR A 138 9.43 -11.82 -12.34
N VAL A 139 8.35 -11.19 -12.76
CA VAL A 139 6.99 -11.49 -12.28
C VAL A 139 6.21 -12.17 -13.39
N ASP A 140 5.53 -13.26 -13.03
CA ASP A 140 4.63 -14.01 -13.90
C ASP A 140 3.28 -14.18 -13.18
N TRP A 141 2.25 -13.54 -13.73
CA TRP A 141 0.91 -13.58 -13.16
C TRP A 141 0.14 -14.87 -13.49
N ASP A 142 0.54 -15.64 -14.49
CA ASP A 142 -0.11 -16.91 -14.83
C ASP A 142 0.12 -17.94 -13.71
N VAL A 143 1.26 -17.83 -13.03
CA VAL A 143 1.61 -18.69 -11.90
C VAL A 143 1.58 -17.95 -10.56
N GLY A 144 1.38 -16.63 -10.55
CA GLY A 144 1.33 -15.80 -9.35
C GLY A 144 2.67 -15.77 -8.61
N ALA A 145 3.78 -15.67 -9.32
CA ALA A 145 5.13 -15.75 -8.76
C ALA A 145 6.03 -14.59 -9.18
N ALA A 146 6.93 -14.19 -8.28
CA ALA A 146 8.02 -13.28 -8.51
C ALA A 146 9.36 -13.98 -8.23
N ALA A 147 10.22 -14.07 -9.23
CA ALA A 147 11.57 -14.63 -9.11
C ALA A 147 12.60 -13.50 -9.03
N VAL A 148 13.28 -13.41 -7.90
CA VAL A 148 14.37 -12.47 -7.67
C VAL A 148 15.70 -13.20 -7.80
N ARG A 149 16.60 -12.65 -8.63
CA ARG A 149 18.02 -13.05 -8.67
C ARG A 149 18.86 -11.93 -8.08
N THR A 150 19.77 -12.31 -7.20
CA THR A 150 20.75 -11.39 -6.63
C THR A 150 22.15 -11.71 -7.19
N HIS A 151 23.07 -10.74 -7.17
CA HIS A 151 24.43 -10.94 -7.69
C HIS A 151 25.27 -11.88 -6.82
N ALA A 152 25.12 -11.79 -5.50
CA ALA A 152 25.97 -12.52 -4.54
C ALA A 152 25.22 -13.57 -3.71
N GLY A 153 23.92 -13.73 -3.92
CA GLY A 153 23.05 -14.49 -3.02
C GLY A 153 22.74 -13.72 -1.72
N VAL A 154 21.51 -13.88 -1.22
CA VAL A 154 21.13 -13.32 0.10
C VAL A 154 21.62 -14.28 1.18
N GLN A 155 22.61 -13.83 1.97
CA GLN A 155 23.14 -14.62 3.09
C GLN A 155 22.10 -14.70 4.22
N ASP A 156 22.00 -15.87 4.85
CA ASP A 156 21.22 -16.13 6.05
C ASP A 156 19.72 -15.80 5.96
N ILE A 157 19.08 -15.99 4.79
CA ILE A 157 17.64 -15.81 4.62
C ILE A 157 16.86 -16.54 5.73
N ALA A 158 17.25 -17.77 6.07
CA ALA A 158 16.58 -18.56 7.09
C ALA A 158 16.69 -17.93 8.49
N ALA A 159 17.86 -17.41 8.87
CA ALA A 159 18.06 -16.74 10.15
C ALA A 159 17.33 -15.38 10.16
N LYS A 160 17.43 -14.60 9.10
CA LYS A 160 16.76 -13.29 8.96
C LYS A 160 15.23 -13.41 8.92
N THR A 161 14.68 -14.58 8.61
CA THR A 161 13.23 -14.80 8.54
C THR A 161 12.68 -15.66 9.68
N ALA A 162 13.52 -16.18 10.58
CA ALA A 162 13.16 -17.10 11.64
C ALA A 162 12.24 -16.49 12.73
N HIS A 163 12.32 -15.18 12.96
CA HIS A 163 11.61 -14.48 14.03
C HIS A 163 10.48 -13.58 13.49
N ARG A 164 9.66 -14.10 12.58
CA ARG A 164 8.52 -13.34 12.06
C ARG A 164 7.42 -13.22 13.10
N VAL A 165 7.07 -11.99 13.47
CA VAL A 165 5.87 -11.70 14.24
C VAL A 165 4.74 -11.38 13.27
N VAL A 166 3.64 -12.12 13.36
CA VAL A 166 2.42 -11.81 12.59
C VAL A 166 1.78 -10.57 13.18
N THR A 167 1.82 -9.46 12.44
CA THR A 167 1.20 -8.21 12.86
C THR A 167 -0.29 -8.16 12.49
N THR A 168 -1.07 -7.44 13.30
CA THR A 168 -2.51 -7.25 13.08
C THR A 168 -2.76 -6.41 11.84
N GLY A 169 -3.15 -7.03 10.74
CA GLY A 169 -3.64 -6.28 9.60
C GLY A 169 -3.42 -6.85 8.21
N CYS A 170 -2.41 -7.71 7.97
CA CYS A 170 -2.19 -8.30 6.65
C CYS A 170 -1.56 -9.71 6.70
N GLY A 171 -1.42 -10.34 7.86
CA GLY A 171 -0.89 -11.70 7.97
C GLY A 171 0.59 -11.87 7.54
N GLN A 172 1.25 -10.81 7.13
CA GLN A 172 2.67 -10.82 6.79
C GLN A 172 3.48 -10.67 8.08
N GLY A 173 4.26 -11.70 8.42
CA GLY A 173 5.17 -11.62 9.56
C GLY A 173 6.27 -10.59 9.28
N THR A 174 6.44 -9.64 10.19
CA THR A 174 7.61 -8.75 10.21
C THR A 174 8.60 -9.30 11.23
N VAL A 175 9.88 -9.16 10.95
CA VAL A 175 10.98 -9.47 11.90
C VAL A 175 11.00 -8.35 12.97
N PHE A 176 9.94 -8.31 13.81
CA PHE A 176 9.69 -7.18 14.70
C PHE A 176 10.79 -7.00 15.76
N GLY A 177 11.29 -8.10 16.35
CA GLY A 177 12.31 -8.05 17.40
C GLY A 177 13.65 -7.51 16.89
N ASP A 178 14.14 -8.03 15.78
CA ASP A 178 15.42 -7.64 15.19
C ASP A 178 15.35 -6.22 14.60
N VAL A 179 14.18 -5.84 14.04
CA VAL A 179 13.97 -4.49 13.51
C VAL A 179 13.90 -3.45 14.63
N MET A 180 13.30 -3.78 15.78
CA MET A 180 13.29 -2.86 16.95
C MET A 180 14.69 -2.58 17.49
N GLN A 181 15.53 -3.63 17.66
CA GLN A 181 16.92 -3.46 18.10
C GLN A 181 17.77 -2.61 17.13
N GLN A 182 17.41 -2.60 15.86
CA GLN A 182 18.16 -1.90 14.82
C GLN A 182 17.59 -0.50 14.50
N LEU A 183 16.45 -0.13 15.08
CA LEU A 183 15.93 1.25 14.97
C LEU A 183 16.86 2.26 15.65
N ASP A 184 17.62 1.85 16.65
CA ASP A 184 18.65 2.68 17.28
C ASP A 184 19.73 3.14 16.28
N THR A 185 19.84 2.47 15.13
CA THR A 185 20.79 2.83 14.05
C THR A 185 20.18 3.76 13.00
N VAL A 186 18.86 3.97 13.00
CA VAL A 186 18.19 4.85 12.05
C VAL A 186 18.39 6.30 12.48
N GLN A 187 19.12 7.04 11.67
CA GLN A 187 19.28 8.47 11.85
C GLN A 187 18.35 9.21 10.89
N LEU A 188 17.40 9.94 11.43
CA LEU A 188 16.56 10.86 10.68
C LEU A 188 17.20 12.26 10.72
N PRO A 189 16.97 13.11 9.70
CA PRO A 189 17.39 14.49 9.76
C PRO A 189 16.78 15.18 10.98
N ASP A 190 17.52 16.15 11.54
CA ASP A 190 17.04 16.92 12.67
C ASP A 190 15.80 17.77 12.34
N ALA A 191 15.19 18.33 13.38
CA ALA A 191 13.98 19.13 13.22
C ALA A 191 14.23 20.49 12.54
N GLU A 192 15.47 20.96 12.49
CA GLU A 192 15.81 22.22 11.80
C GLU A 192 15.83 22.03 10.29
N THR A 193 16.30 20.88 9.82
CA THR A 193 16.42 20.56 8.39
C THR A 193 15.15 19.95 7.80
N ALA A 194 14.35 19.25 8.60
CA ALA A 194 13.14 18.55 8.14
C ALA A 194 11.89 19.05 8.87
N ARG A 195 11.33 20.15 8.38
CA ARG A 195 10.09 20.79 8.88
C ARG A 195 8.99 20.75 7.83
N ILE A 196 7.75 20.83 8.31
CA ILE A 196 6.58 20.92 7.45
C ILE A 196 5.66 22.06 7.88
N ARG A 197 5.25 22.86 6.92
CA ARG A 197 4.29 23.96 7.13
C ARG A 197 2.86 23.43 7.07
N GLN A 198 1.96 24.05 7.80
CA GLN A 198 0.53 23.77 7.74
C GLN A 198 -0.01 23.81 6.31
N THR A 199 0.35 24.84 5.53
CA THR A 199 -0.06 24.98 4.13
C THR A 199 0.46 23.83 3.24
N THR A 200 1.63 23.27 3.55
CA THR A 200 2.16 22.11 2.84
C THR A 200 1.30 20.86 3.10
N ILE A 201 0.90 20.62 4.35
CA ILE A 201 -0.03 19.52 4.67
C ILE A 201 -1.36 19.71 3.92
N HIS A 202 -1.90 20.93 3.89
CA HIS A 202 -3.13 21.20 3.14
C HIS A 202 -2.99 20.92 1.64
N ARG A 203 -1.85 21.27 1.02
CA ARG A 203 -1.57 20.93 -0.39
C ARG A 203 -1.48 19.43 -0.61
N MET A 204 -0.83 18.69 0.28
CA MET A 204 -0.78 17.23 0.23
C MET A 204 -2.19 16.63 0.27
N LEU A 205 -3.05 17.08 1.19
CA LEU A 205 -4.42 16.58 1.32
C LEU A 205 -5.26 16.92 0.08
N GLU A 206 -5.06 18.09 -0.51
CA GLU A 206 -5.73 18.49 -1.74
C GLU A 206 -5.27 17.66 -2.94
N ALA A 207 -3.96 17.42 -3.09
CA ALA A 207 -3.41 16.55 -4.12
C ALA A 207 -3.97 15.14 -4.02
N MET A 208 -4.04 14.58 -2.80
CA MET A 208 -4.67 13.26 -2.55
C MET A 208 -6.15 13.25 -2.89
N ARG A 209 -6.86 14.36 -2.68
CA ARG A 209 -8.28 14.48 -3.02
C ARG A 209 -8.50 14.54 -4.54
N GLN A 210 -7.58 15.11 -5.29
CA GLN A 210 -7.66 15.24 -6.75
C GLN A 210 -7.15 14.01 -7.48
N GLN A 211 -6.31 13.20 -6.84
CA GLN A 211 -5.70 12.01 -7.44
C GLN A 211 -6.76 11.04 -7.95
N ALA A 212 -6.61 10.60 -9.20
CA ALA A 212 -7.37 9.47 -9.72
C ALA A 212 -7.06 8.21 -8.90
N SER A 213 -8.07 7.42 -8.56
CA SER A 213 -7.93 6.42 -7.51
C SER A 213 -8.86 5.23 -7.74
N ILE A 214 -8.31 4.02 -7.59
CA ILE A 214 -9.06 2.76 -7.55
C ILE A 214 -10.05 2.78 -6.38
N HIS A 215 -9.65 3.37 -5.24
CA HIS A 215 -10.52 3.52 -4.08
C HIS A 215 -11.84 4.22 -4.41
N ARG A 216 -11.85 5.21 -5.31
CA ARG A 216 -13.09 5.89 -5.71
C ARG A 216 -14.00 5.03 -6.56
N LYS A 217 -13.43 4.09 -7.32
CA LYS A 217 -14.18 3.19 -8.21
C LYS A 217 -14.69 1.95 -7.46
N ALA A 218 -13.87 1.42 -6.56
CA ALA A 218 -14.08 0.09 -6.00
C ALA A 218 -13.96 0.03 -4.47
N GLY A 219 -13.51 1.10 -3.79
CA GLY A 219 -13.21 1.02 -2.36
C GLY A 219 -12.08 0.03 -2.06
N SER A 220 -12.00 -0.42 -0.81
CA SER A 220 -11.24 -1.59 -0.33
C SER A 220 -9.73 -1.61 -0.66
N VAL A 221 -9.12 -0.46 -0.95
CA VAL A 221 -7.68 -0.28 -1.11
C VAL A 221 -7.16 0.85 -0.22
N HIS A 222 -5.87 0.83 0.03
CA HIS A 222 -5.14 1.88 0.72
C HIS A 222 -4.27 2.66 -0.27
N GLY A 223 -4.44 3.99 -0.30
CA GLY A 223 -3.56 4.88 -1.05
C GLY A 223 -2.42 5.37 -0.16
N CYS A 224 -1.20 5.33 -0.69
CA CYS A 224 0.01 5.89 -0.12
C CYS A 224 0.71 6.79 -1.13
N ALA A 225 1.36 7.85 -0.66
CA ALA A 225 2.09 8.77 -1.52
C ALA A 225 3.34 9.33 -0.83
N LEU A 226 4.36 9.63 -1.63
CA LEU A 226 5.55 10.34 -1.20
C LEU A 226 5.49 11.78 -1.75
N PHE A 227 5.79 12.74 -0.88
CA PHE A 227 5.75 14.17 -1.22
C PHE A 227 7.09 14.84 -0.95
N ARG A 228 7.40 15.85 -1.76
CA ARG A 228 8.46 16.83 -1.51
C ARG A 228 7.85 18.23 -1.54
N GLY A 229 7.91 18.96 -0.43
CA GLY A 229 7.40 20.33 -0.36
C GLY A 229 5.92 20.52 -0.75
N GLY A 230 5.10 19.48 -0.67
CA GLY A 230 3.69 19.45 -1.08
C GLY A 230 3.46 18.98 -2.53
N GLU A 231 4.52 18.73 -3.30
CA GLU A 231 4.45 18.09 -4.61
C GLU A 231 4.45 16.56 -4.44
N MET A 232 3.52 15.87 -5.11
CA MET A 232 3.44 14.40 -5.10
C MET A 232 4.46 13.82 -6.06
N LEU A 233 5.40 13.02 -5.56
CA LEU A 233 6.42 12.35 -6.36
C LEU A 233 5.93 11.00 -6.89
N VAL A 234 5.22 10.25 -6.06
CA VAL A 234 4.65 8.95 -6.41
C VAL A 234 3.40 8.69 -5.58
N PHE A 235 2.42 8.04 -6.20
CA PHE A 235 1.19 7.56 -5.56
C PHE A 235 1.00 6.09 -5.90
N VAL A 236 0.63 5.28 -4.92
CA VAL A 236 0.44 3.83 -5.04
C VAL A 236 -0.81 3.43 -4.29
N GLU A 237 -1.62 2.56 -4.89
CA GLU A 237 -2.72 1.88 -4.22
C GLU A 237 -2.48 0.38 -4.12
N ASP A 238 -2.82 -0.20 -2.98
CA ASP A 238 -2.82 -1.64 -2.77
C ASP A 238 -3.92 -2.04 -1.77
N VAL A 239 -4.33 -3.30 -1.78
CA VAL A 239 -5.26 -3.86 -0.78
C VAL A 239 -4.67 -3.80 0.62
N GLY A 240 -3.33 -3.83 0.73
CA GLY A 240 -2.56 -3.72 1.98
C GLY A 240 -1.75 -2.42 2.07
N ARG A 241 -1.96 -1.61 3.13
CA ARG A 241 -1.13 -0.41 3.36
C ARG A 241 0.37 -0.71 3.46
N HIS A 242 0.73 -1.91 3.93
CA HIS A 242 2.12 -2.35 4.04
C HIS A 242 2.73 -2.63 2.65
N ASN A 243 1.95 -3.18 1.74
CA ASN A 243 2.38 -3.34 0.35
C ASN A 243 2.57 -1.97 -0.32
N ALA A 244 1.65 -1.04 -0.10
CA ALA A 244 1.75 0.29 -0.70
C ALA A 244 3.02 1.04 -0.25
N ILE A 245 3.40 1.00 1.04
CA ILE A 245 4.66 1.60 1.49
C ILE A 245 5.87 0.81 1.00
N ASP A 246 5.81 -0.51 0.88
CA ASP A 246 6.88 -1.32 0.31
C ASP A 246 7.07 -0.97 -1.17
N THR A 247 5.99 -0.79 -1.93
CA THR A 247 6.08 -0.36 -3.33
C THR A 247 6.75 1.01 -3.47
N ILE A 248 6.43 1.97 -2.59
CA ILE A 248 7.10 3.28 -2.53
C ILE A 248 8.58 3.12 -2.16
N ALA A 249 8.92 2.22 -1.23
CA ALA A 249 10.31 1.90 -0.89
C ALA A 249 11.09 1.39 -2.09
N GLY A 250 10.50 0.48 -2.89
CA GLY A 250 11.09 -0.01 -4.13
C GLY A 250 11.27 1.10 -5.16
N TRP A 251 10.28 1.97 -5.30
CA TRP A 251 10.36 3.15 -6.17
C TRP A 251 11.51 4.08 -5.75
N MET A 252 11.62 4.40 -4.46
CA MET A 252 12.72 5.24 -3.92
C MET A 252 14.08 4.62 -4.19
N GLN A 253 14.24 3.30 -3.98
CA GLN A 253 15.48 2.58 -4.24
C GLN A 253 15.87 2.62 -5.72
N LEU A 254 14.90 2.41 -6.61
CA LEU A 254 15.15 2.38 -8.05
C LEU A 254 15.55 3.76 -8.59
N HIS A 255 14.99 4.83 -8.02
CA HIS A 255 15.24 6.21 -8.47
C HIS A 255 16.32 6.94 -7.67
N GLY A 256 16.97 6.28 -6.70
CA GLY A 256 17.99 6.89 -5.84
C GLY A 256 17.43 8.07 -5.02
N VAL A 257 16.17 7.99 -4.61
CA VAL A 257 15.50 9.04 -3.83
C VAL A 257 15.67 8.75 -2.35
N ASP A 258 16.30 9.69 -1.60
CA ASP A 258 16.35 9.66 -0.15
C ASP A 258 15.07 10.22 0.47
N GLY A 259 14.83 9.93 1.77
CA GLY A 259 13.62 10.31 2.49
C GLY A 259 13.72 11.61 3.28
N GLY A 260 14.90 12.19 3.44
CA GLY A 260 15.19 13.21 4.45
C GLY A 260 14.37 14.50 4.33
N ASP A 261 14.08 14.93 3.12
CA ASP A 261 13.27 16.12 2.81
C ASP A 261 11.84 15.76 2.37
N LYS A 262 11.40 14.51 2.64
CA LYS A 262 10.12 14.01 2.19
C LYS A 262 9.09 13.91 3.32
N ALA A 263 7.83 13.91 2.91
CA ALA A 263 6.69 13.54 3.74
C ALA A 263 5.97 12.35 3.12
N PHE A 264 5.63 11.36 3.94
CA PHE A 264 4.87 10.19 3.51
C PHE A 264 3.40 10.36 3.90
N TYR A 265 2.49 10.09 2.98
CA TYR A 265 1.05 10.07 3.24
C TYR A 265 0.49 8.65 3.12
N THR A 266 -0.48 8.33 3.98
CA THR A 266 -1.23 7.07 3.88
C THR A 266 -2.71 7.26 4.26
N THR A 267 -3.59 6.50 3.63
CA THR A 267 -4.98 6.37 4.08
C THR A 267 -5.13 5.38 5.23
N GLY A 268 -4.09 4.58 5.53
CA GLY A 268 -4.09 3.56 6.58
C GLY A 268 -3.76 4.13 7.96
N ARG A 269 -4.00 3.33 9.01
CA ARG A 269 -3.59 3.67 10.39
C ARG A 269 -2.07 3.72 10.51
N LEU A 270 -1.55 4.61 11.36
CA LEU A 270 -0.14 4.64 11.74
C LEU A 270 0.11 3.68 12.90
N THR A 271 0.48 2.46 12.57
CA THR A 271 0.93 1.43 13.51
C THR A 271 2.44 1.50 13.65
N SER A 272 3.00 0.82 14.66
CA SER A 272 4.46 0.70 14.84
C SER A 272 5.17 0.24 13.56
N GLU A 273 4.60 -0.71 12.82
CA GLU A 273 5.18 -1.19 11.56
C GLU A 273 5.21 -0.11 10.47
N MET A 274 4.14 0.70 10.33
CA MET A 274 4.14 1.81 9.38
C MET A 274 5.18 2.88 9.75
N VAL A 275 5.32 3.16 11.04
CA VAL A 275 6.35 4.09 11.57
C VAL A 275 7.75 3.55 11.29
N MET A 276 8.00 2.27 11.59
CA MET A 276 9.29 1.61 11.32
C MET A 276 9.66 1.69 9.84
N LYS A 277 8.75 1.33 8.95
CA LYS A 277 9.00 1.38 7.50
C LYS A 277 9.29 2.81 7.04
N SER A 278 8.53 3.80 7.52
CA SER A 278 8.78 5.20 7.20
C SER A 278 10.16 5.67 7.68
N ALA A 279 10.55 5.28 8.90
CA ALA A 279 11.87 5.58 9.45
C ALA A 279 13.00 4.92 8.66
N GLN A 280 12.84 3.66 8.25
CA GLN A 280 13.80 2.95 7.39
C GLN A 280 13.98 3.59 6.01
N LEU A 281 12.94 4.27 5.51
CA LEU A 281 13.02 5.08 4.29
C LEU A 281 13.70 6.44 4.51
N GLY A 282 14.06 6.77 5.75
CA GLY A 282 14.61 8.06 6.12
C GLY A 282 13.58 9.20 6.14
N VAL A 283 12.29 8.87 6.11
CA VAL A 283 11.21 9.87 6.04
C VAL A 283 10.80 10.32 7.45
N PRO A 284 11.07 11.57 7.84
CA PRO A 284 10.82 12.06 9.20
C PRO A 284 9.38 12.50 9.46
N ILE A 285 8.57 12.69 8.42
CA ILE A 285 7.23 13.27 8.49
C ILE A 285 6.21 12.33 7.87
N VAL A 286 5.20 11.93 8.66
CA VAL A 286 4.14 11.03 8.19
C VAL A 286 2.77 11.62 8.45
N VAL A 287 1.95 11.65 7.40
CA VAL A 287 0.57 12.16 7.42
C VAL A 287 -0.39 11.01 7.15
N SER A 288 -1.42 10.86 7.97
CA SER A 288 -2.43 9.83 7.78
C SER A 288 -3.86 10.37 7.84
N ARG A 289 -4.71 9.86 6.97
CA ARG A 289 -6.16 10.08 7.06
C ARG A 289 -6.76 9.43 8.31
N ASN A 290 -6.13 8.38 8.81
CA ASN A 290 -6.54 7.61 9.98
C ASN A 290 -5.79 8.05 11.25
N GLY A 291 -6.06 7.34 12.35
CA GLY A 291 -5.42 7.57 13.65
C GLY A 291 -4.08 6.85 13.79
N VAL A 292 -3.47 7.10 14.94
CA VAL A 292 -2.17 6.57 15.37
C VAL A 292 -2.42 5.58 16.52
N THR A 293 -1.70 4.44 16.53
CA THR A 293 -1.73 3.51 17.68
C THR A 293 -0.77 3.97 18.77
N ALA A 294 -1.00 3.56 20.02
CA ALA A 294 -0.12 3.91 21.14
C ALA A 294 1.34 3.54 20.86
N MET A 295 1.60 2.30 20.42
CA MET A 295 2.95 1.84 20.08
C MET A 295 3.54 2.61 18.88
N GLY A 296 2.74 2.96 17.88
CA GLY A 296 3.20 3.79 16.76
C GLY A 296 3.58 5.20 17.21
N HIS A 297 2.82 5.79 18.14
CA HIS A 297 3.12 7.09 18.73
C HIS A 297 4.42 7.06 19.54
N GLU A 298 4.55 6.09 20.45
CA GLU A 298 5.74 5.91 21.28
C GLU A 298 7.01 5.77 20.43
N LEU A 299 6.95 4.88 19.43
CA LEU A 299 8.06 4.64 18.52
C LEU A 299 8.46 5.90 17.75
N ALA A 300 7.48 6.61 17.19
CA ALA A 300 7.76 7.84 16.43
C ALA A 300 8.34 8.95 17.31
N SER A 301 7.87 9.05 18.56
CA SER A 301 8.41 10.00 19.54
C SER A 301 9.88 9.71 19.85
N ASN A 302 10.23 8.42 20.05
CA ASN A 302 11.60 7.99 20.32
C ASN A 302 12.54 8.24 19.11
N LEU A 303 12.01 8.14 17.89
CA LEU A 303 12.75 8.40 16.65
C LEU A 303 12.77 9.89 16.25
N GLY A 304 12.13 10.78 16.98
CA GLY A 304 12.03 12.19 16.64
C GLY A 304 11.26 12.45 15.33
N MET A 305 10.27 11.60 14.99
CA MET A 305 9.41 11.75 13.82
C MET A 305 8.22 12.66 14.13
N ALA A 306 7.69 13.34 13.10
CA ALA A 306 6.41 14.02 13.18
C ALA A 306 5.29 13.14 12.60
N LEU A 307 4.27 12.87 13.42
CA LEU A 307 3.07 12.16 13.00
C LEU A 307 1.85 13.07 12.99
N PHE A 308 1.20 13.13 11.83
CA PHE A 308 -0.07 13.81 11.63
C PHE A 308 -1.14 12.78 11.34
N GLY A 309 -2.18 12.71 12.16
CA GLY A 309 -3.29 11.79 11.98
C GLY A 309 -4.63 12.49 11.85
N ARG A 310 -5.68 11.72 11.49
CA ARG A 310 -7.04 12.22 11.21
C ARG A 310 -7.05 13.34 10.19
N ALA A 311 -6.07 13.32 9.27
CA ALA A 311 -5.89 14.35 8.28
C ALA A 311 -6.95 14.23 7.16
N SER A 312 -7.82 15.22 7.08
CA SER A 312 -8.91 15.27 6.13
C SER A 312 -9.30 16.72 5.84
N ASN A 313 -9.44 17.09 4.59
CA ASN A 313 -9.70 18.46 4.16
C ASN A 313 -8.65 19.44 4.73
N ARG A 314 -9.03 20.28 5.68
CA ARG A 314 -8.13 21.22 6.39
C ARG A 314 -7.90 20.85 7.86
N HIS A 315 -8.40 19.71 8.29
CA HIS A 315 -8.22 19.21 9.65
C HIS A 315 -7.11 18.17 9.73
N PHE A 316 -6.31 18.22 10.77
CA PHE A 316 -5.36 17.19 11.18
C PHE A 316 -5.01 17.37 12.66
N LEU A 317 -4.45 16.33 13.26
CA LEU A 317 -3.88 16.36 14.60
C LEU A 317 -2.39 16.00 14.50
N CYS A 318 -1.53 16.82 15.05
CA CYS A 318 -0.12 16.48 15.28
C CYS A 318 -0.04 15.66 16.56
N TYR A 319 0.51 14.45 16.50
CA TYR A 319 0.59 13.53 17.64
C TYR A 319 1.94 13.60 18.33
N CYS A 320 3.03 13.81 17.59
CA CYS A 320 4.41 13.96 18.09
C CYS A 320 5.26 14.71 17.06
N GLY A 321 6.48 15.09 17.42
CA GLY A 321 7.40 15.84 16.56
C GLY A 321 6.94 17.27 16.31
N PHE A 322 6.42 17.94 17.36
CA PHE A 322 5.86 19.31 17.27
C PHE A 322 6.90 20.31 16.80
N GLU A 323 8.17 20.09 17.08
CA GLU A 323 9.30 20.92 16.65
C GLU A 323 9.52 20.91 15.13
N ARG A 324 8.98 19.87 14.43
CA ARG A 324 9.00 19.79 12.96
C ARG A 324 7.82 20.47 12.28
N PHE A 325 6.87 20.98 13.06
CA PHE A 325 5.67 21.58 12.55
C PHE A 325 5.69 23.11 12.65
N ASP A 326 5.50 23.77 11.52
CA ASP A 326 5.30 25.20 11.44
C ASP A 326 3.81 25.51 11.31
N SER A 327 3.19 25.91 12.42
CA SER A 327 1.83 26.43 12.40
C SER A 327 1.84 27.83 11.82
N GLU A 328 1.16 27.98 10.68
CA GLU A 328 0.94 29.29 10.09
C GLU A 328 -0.34 29.89 10.68
N PRO A 329 -0.39 31.19 11.00
CA PRO A 329 -1.60 31.80 11.50
C PRO A 329 -2.71 31.67 10.46
N GLU A 330 -3.70 30.79 10.74
CA GLU A 330 -4.90 30.73 9.89
C GLU A 330 -5.63 32.06 9.95
N PRO A 331 -6.21 32.55 8.84
CA PRO A 331 -7.24 33.55 8.92
C PRO A 331 -8.33 33.02 9.85
N GLN A 332 -8.76 33.86 10.81
CA GLN A 332 -9.63 33.52 11.92
C GLN A 332 -10.72 32.50 11.53
N ARG A 333 -10.85 31.44 12.34
CA ARG A 333 -11.93 30.47 12.20
C ARG A 333 -13.26 31.20 12.00
N PRO A 334 -14.03 30.96 10.94
CA PRO A 334 -15.36 31.51 10.87
C PRO A 334 -16.15 31.08 12.12
N PRO A 335 -16.91 31.97 12.75
CA PRO A 335 -17.65 31.65 13.94
C PRO A 335 -18.53 30.44 13.67
N VAL A 336 -18.49 29.47 14.60
CA VAL A 336 -19.37 28.30 14.56
C VAL A 336 -20.80 28.83 14.55
N ARG A 337 -21.51 28.65 13.45
CA ARG A 337 -22.97 28.87 13.42
C ARG A 337 -23.59 27.82 14.36
N VAL A 338 -23.91 28.21 15.57
CA VAL A 338 -24.80 27.45 16.43
C VAL A 338 -26.16 27.50 15.74
N VAL A 339 -26.55 26.42 15.12
CA VAL A 339 -27.94 26.24 14.67
C VAL A 339 -28.72 26.03 15.96
N ALA A 340 -29.45 27.07 16.39
CA ALA A 340 -30.43 26.95 17.45
C ALA A 340 -31.47 25.92 16.99
N GLY A 341 -31.60 24.83 17.77
CA GLY A 341 -32.59 23.79 17.58
C GLY A 341 -34.01 24.26 17.84
#